data_ece8cd3d939875bde7cb7f388b66dd1e
#
_entry.id   ece8cd3d939875bde7cb7f388b66dd1e
#
_cell.length_a   1.000
_cell.length_b   1.000
_cell.length_c   1.000
_cell.angle_alpha   90.00
_cell.angle_beta   90.00
_cell.angle_gamma   90.00
#
_symmetry.space_group_name_H-M   'P 1'
#
loop_
_entity.id
_entity.type
_entity.pdbx_description
1 polymer ?
#
loop_
_entity_poly.entity_id
_entity_poly.type
_entity_poly.pdbx_seq_one_letter_code
_entity_poly.pdbx_strand_id
1 'polypeptide(L)' 'MATGTVKWFNGQKGFGFIAPDDGGSDVFVHVSAVERAGLSGLAEGQKISYEVKVDAKRGKSSAENLQV' A
#
# COMPACT_ATOMS: atom_id res chain seq x y z
N MET A 1 -0.23 12.22 6.05
CA MET A 1 -0.20 10.83 5.58
C MET A 1 -1.62 10.38 5.25
N ALA A 2 -1.75 9.57 4.23
CA ALA A 2 -3.04 8.98 3.87
C ALA A 2 -3.32 7.77 4.74
N THR A 3 -4.58 7.41 4.88
CA THR A 3 -4.99 6.19 5.57
C THR A 3 -5.91 5.39 4.65
N GLY A 4 -5.90 4.08 4.83
CA GLY A 4 -6.74 3.19 4.04
C GLY A 4 -6.83 1.81 4.65
N THR A 5 -7.47 0.92 3.91
CA THR A 5 -7.64 -0.47 4.30
C THR A 5 -7.03 -1.36 3.23
N VAL A 6 -6.24 -2.33 3.64
CA VAL A 6 -5.63 -3.29 2.71
C VAL A 6 -6.74 -4.12 2.06
N LYS A 7 -6.83 -4.06 0.73
CA LYS A 7 -7.78 -4.89 -0.03
C LYS A 7 -7.28 -6.33 -0.09
N TRP A 8 -6.04 -6.49 -0.50
CA TRP A 8 -5.36 -7.78 -0.51
C TRP A 8 -3.87 -7.55 -0.67
N PHE A 9 -3.09 -8.53 -0.28
CA PHE A 9 -1.65 -8.49 -0.45
C PHE A 9 -1.15 -9.92 -0.70
N ASN A 10 -0.32 -10.10 -1.71
CA ASN A 10 0.26 -11.39 -2.05
C ASN A 10 1.78 -11.30 -1.99
N GLY A 11 2.36 -11.85 -0.92
CA GLY A 11 3.80 -11.82 -0.71
C GLY A 11 4.58 -12.63 -1.75
N GLN A 12 3.97 -13.65 -2.35
CA GLN A 12 4.64 -14.43 -3.39
C GLN A 12 4.74 -13.63 -4.69
N LYS A 13 3.71 -12.89 -5.04
CA LYS A 13 3.75 -12.01 -6.20
C LYS A 13 4.50 -10.71 -5.91
N GLY A 14 4.61 -10.35 -4.63
CA GLY A 14 5.37 -9.19 -4.21
C GLY A 14 4.61 -7.87 -4.28
N PHE A 15 3.29 -7.88 -4.27
CA PHE A 15 2.50 -6.65 -4.30
C PHE A 15 1.09 -6.85 -3.78
N GLY A 16 0.41 -5.74 -3.54
CA GLY A 16 -0.98 -5.72 -3.13
C GLY A 16 -1.60 -4.36 -3.39
N PHE A 17 -2.82 -4.16 -2.90
CA PHE A 17 -3.55 -2.92 -3.08
C PHE A 17 -4.20 -2.47 -1.77
N ILE A 18 -4.27 -1.16 -1.61
CA ILE A 18 -4.89 -0.50 -0.46
C ILE A 18 -6.06 0.32 -1.00
N ALA A 19 -7.22 0.19 -0.35
CA ALA A 19 -8.37 1.03 -0.64
C ALA A 19 -8.30 2.27 0.25
N PRO A 20 -8.08 3.47 -0.34
CA PRO A 20 -8.00 4.69 0.46
C PRO A 20 -9.30 4.99 1.19
N ASP A 21 -9.19 5.51 2.41
CA ASP A 21 -10.36 5.87 3.21
C ASP A 21 -11.16 7.02 2.59
N ASP A 22 -10.52 7.84 1.76
CA ASP A 22 -11.18 8.96 1.09
C ASP A 22 -12.03 8.55 -0.12
N GLY A 23 -12.07 7.26 -0.43
CA GLY A 23 -12.85 6.75 -1.56
C GLY A 23 -12.17 6.86 -2.92
N GLY A 24 -10.90 7.22 -2.95
CA GLY A 24 -10.14 7.32 -4.19
C GLY A 24 -9.80 5.96 -4.80
N SER A 25 -9.04 6.00 -5.88
CA SER A 25 -8.59 4.80 -6.58
C SER A 25 -7.65 3.97 -5.69
N ASP A 26 -7.64 2.66 -5.89
CA ASP A 26 -6.76 1.77 -5.14
C ASP A 26 -5.30 2.19 -5.30
N VAL A 27 -4.55 2.08 -4.21
CA VAL A 27 -3.13 2.43 -4.18
C VAL A 27 -2.31 1.15 -4.19
N PHE A 28 -1.37 1.07 -5.11
CA PHE A 28 -0.47 -0.08 -5.23
C PHE A 28 0.54 -0.07 -4.07
N VAL A 29 0.83 -1.25 -3.52
CA VAL A 29 1.88 -1.40 -2.51
C VAL A 29 2.79 -2.56 -2.93
N HIS A 30 4.09 -2.28 -3.01
CA HIS A 30 5.09 -3.28 -3.36
C HIS A 30 5.69 -3.89 -2.10
N VAL A 31 6.12 -5.15 -2.18
CA VAL A 31 6.70 -5.86 -1.04
C VAL A 31 7.91 -5.11 -0.46
N SER A 32 8.68 -4.40 -1.28
CA SER A 32 9.81 -3.63 -0.79
C SER A 32 9.40 -2.54 0.20
N ALA A 33 8.24 -1.91 -0.02
CA ALA A 33 7.71 -0.92 0.91
C ALA A 33 7.29 -1.56 2.23
N VAL A 34 6.73 -2.76 2.17
CA VAL A 34 6.35 -3.52 3.36
C VAL A 34 7.59 -3.88 4.17
N GLU A 35 8.64 -4.36 3.51
CA GLU A 35 9.88 -4.72 4.17
C GLU A 35 10.57 -3.52 4.80
N ARG A 36 10.58 -2.37 4.11
CA ARG A 36 11.16 -1.14 4.64
C ARG A 36 10.44 -0.66 5.90
N ALA A 37 9.16 -0.97 6.02
CA ALA A 37 8.39 -0.63 7.21
C ALA A 37 8.61 -1.62 8.35
N GLY A 38 9.41 -2.67 8.14
CA GLY A 38 9.66 -3.69 9.13
C GLY A 38 8.54 -4.72 9.25
N LEU A 39 7.70 -4.81 8.24
CA LEU A 39 6.55 -5.72 8.25
C LEU A 39 6.86 -6.97 7.45
N SER A 40 6.26 -8.10 7.84
CA SER A 40 6.41 -9.35 7.11
C SER A 40 5.38 -9.52 6.00
N GLY A 41 4.35 -8.70 6.02
CA GLY A 41 3.26 -8.73 5.03
C GLY A 41 2.10 -7.88 5.52
N LEU A 42 1.02 -7.88 4.76
CA LEU A 42 -0.19 -7.14 5.11
C LEU A 42 -1.38 -8.10 5.09
N ALA A 43 -2.29 -7.92 6.04
CA ALA A 43 -3.50 -8.73 6.12
C ALA A 43 -4.65 -8.02 5.41
N GLU A 44 -5.50 -8.79 4.74
CA GLU A 44 -6.71 -8.27 4.12
C GLU A 44 -7.61 -7.63 5.18
N GLY A 45 -8.08 -6.41 4.90
CA GLY A 45 -8.92 -5.67 5.85
C GLY A 45 -8.15 -4.89 6.91
N GLN A 46 -6.82 -4.96 6.90
CA GLN A 46 -6.00 -4.25 7.87
C GLN A 46 -5.98 -2.76 7.60
N LYS A 47 -6.16 -1.95 8.65
CA LYS A 47 -6.01 -0.50 8.54
C LYS A 47 -4.54 -0.12 8.52
N ILE A 48 -4.20 0.85 7.67
CA ILE A 48 -2.82 1.22 7.45
C ILE A 48 -2.71 2.71 7.11
N SER A 49 -1.64 3.33 7.58
CA SER A 49 -1.26 4.69 7.19
C SER A 49 -0.09 4.61 6.22
N TYR A 50 -0.03 5.52 5.27
CA TYR A 50 1.00 5.48 4.25
C TYR A 50 1.15 6.84 3.57
N GLU A 51 2.25 7.01 2.85
CA GLU A 51 2.43 8.15 1.97
C GLU A 51 2.17 7.70 0.53
N VAL A 52 1.46 8.54 -0.21
CA VAL A 52 1.18 8.26 -1.62
C VAL A 52 2.29 8.86 -2.47
N LYS A 53 2.89 8.02 -3.30
CA LYS A 53 3.91 8.46 -4.24
C LYS A 53 3.41 8.16 -5.65
N VAL A 54 3.39 9.17 -6.50
CA VAL A 54 2.93 9.03 -7.88
C VAL A 54 4.12 8.78 -8.79
N ASP A 55 4.03 7.71 -9.58
CA ASP A 55 5.01 7.43 -10.62
C ASP A 55 4.59 8.17 -11.88
N ALA A 56 5.32 9.23 -12.21
CA ALA A 56 5.00 10.08 -13.35
C ALA A 56 5.08 9.33 -14.70
N LYS A 57 5.95 8.33 -14.79
CA LYS A 57 6.11 7.56 -16.02
C LYS A 57 4.96 6.61 -16.26
N ARG A 58 4.44 6.01 -15.20
CA ARG A 58 3.37 5.00 -15.28
C ARG A 58 2.01 5.56 -14.95
N GLY A 59 1.95 6.76 -14.37
CA GLY A 59 0.69 7.35 -13.94
C GLY A 59 0.01 6.61 -12.81
N LYS A 60 0.75 5.84 -12.02
CA LYS A 60 0.21 5.01 -10.95
C LYS A 60 0.66 5.54 -9.59
N SER A 61 -0.24 5.46 -8.62
CA SER A 61 0.07 5.80 -7.23
C SER A 61 0.54 4.56 -6.49
N SER A 62 1.57 4.72 -5.67
CA SER A 62 2.07 3.64 -4.83
C SER A 62 2.18 4.11 -3.38
N ALA A 63 2.08 3.18 -2.44
CA ALA A 63 2.19 3.46 -1.02
C ALA A 63 3.63 3.27 -0.56
N GLU A 64 4.11 4.21 0.26
CA GLU A 64 5.42 4.15 0.89
C GLU A 64 5.30 4.57 2.34
N ASN A 65 6.35 4.34 3.12
CA ASN A 65 6.39 4.69 4.55
C ASN A 65 5.17 4.16 5.29
N LEU A 66 4.93 2.87 5.16
CA LEU A 66 3.76 2.22 5.75
C LEU A 66 3.84 2.22 7.27
N GLN A 67 2.72 2.48 7.92
CA GLN A 67 2.58 2.39 9.38
C GLN A 67 1.28 1.67 9.72
N VAL A 68 1.39 0.70 10.57
CA VAL A 68 0.24 -0.11 11.03
C VAL A 68 -0.07 0.15 12.50
#